data_12b19601713491f5dc15a7839d12b592
#
_entry.id   12b19601713491f5dc15a7839d12b592
#
_cell.length_a   1.000
_cell.length_b   1.000
_cell.length_c   1.000
_cell.angle_alpha   90.00
_cell.angle_beta   90.00
_cell.angle_gamma   90.00
#
_symmetry.space_group_name_H-M   'P 1'
#
loop_
_entity.id
_entity.type
_entity.pdbx_description
1 polymer ?
#
loop_
_entity_poly.entity_id
_entity_poly.type
_entity_poly.pdbx_seq_one_letter_code
_entity_poly.pdbx_strand_id
1 'polypeptide(L)'
;MSGYIFEHLPTRMSIPALPVVRPEPAAASGDPLYEGVTAMARTVRCGLIQASNVLGPEAGLPAIKKAMIDKHVRLIDQAARKKVQILCLQELFYGPYFCAEQETRWYHMTERVPDGPTITLMQRLARKHKMAMVVPVYEEEQAGLYYNTAAVIDPDGRYLGKYRKTHIPHCNPGFWEKFYFRPGNLGYPVFDTAYAKVGVYICYDRHFPEGARALGLHGAEIVFNPSATVAGLSEYLWKLEQPAHAVANGYFVGAINRVGVESPWRIGEFYGQSYFCDPRGQIMAEAPRDKDAVVVADLTLDMIEEVRSVWAFYRDRRQDTYGPLVEP
;
A
#
# COMPACT_ATOMS: atom_id res chain seq x y z
N MET A 1 27.08 31.84 36.70
CA MET A 1 27.44 30.74 37.60
C MET A 1 26.14 30.05 37.99
N SER A 2 25.88 28.89 37.48
CA SER A 2 25.13 27.81 38.11
C SER A 2 25.15 26.64 37.11
N GLY A 3 26.02 25.65 37.40
CA GLY A 3 26.13 24.43 36.61
C GLY A 3 25.02 23.46 37.01
N TYR A 4 24.36 22.86 36.04
CA TYR A 4 23.53 21.68 36.24
C TYR A 4 24.36 20.42 36.03
N ILE A 5 24.47 19.67 37.11
CA ILE A 5 25.12 18.36 37.18
C ILE A 5 24.18 17.32 36.59
N PHE A 6 24.57 16.64 35.50
CA PHE A 6 23.89 15.45 35.03
C PHE A 6 24.34 14.26 35.87
N GLU A 7 23.49 13.80 36.77
CA GLU A 7 23.67 12.52 37.49
C GLU A 7 23.21 11.33 36.65
N HIS A 8 23.94 10.26 36.79
CA HIS A 8 23.91 8.99 36.09
C HIS A 8 22.54 8.35 35.93
N LEU A 9 22.17 7.99 34.68
CA LEU A 9 21.13 7.01 34.41
C LEU A 9 21.67 5.59 34.66
N PRO A 10 20.90 4.71 35.32
CA PRO A 10 21.34 3.34 35.61
C PRO A 10 21.36 2.46 34.36
N THR A 11 22.33 1.60 34.34
CA THR A 11 22.70 0.57 33.37
C THR A 11 21.50 -0.28 32.89
N ARG A 12 21.52 -0.59 31.62
CA ARG A 12 20.60 -1.50 30.90
C ARG A 12 20.20 -2.72 31.77
N MET A 13 18.89 -2.81 32.05
CA MET A 13 18.28 -4.08 32.45
C MET A 13 18.19 -4.98 31.24
N SER A 14 18.92 -6.07 31.21
CA SER A 14 18.74 -7.16 30.26
C SER A 14 17.45 -7.90 30.59
N ILE A 15 16.43 -7.78 29.71
CA ILE A 15 15.23 -8.59 29.78
C ILE A 15 15.62 -9.99 29.29
N PRO A 16 15.44 -11.05 30.08
CA PRO A 16 15.71 -12.40 29.62
C PRO A 16 14.72 -12.77 28.52
N ALA A 17 15.23 -13.35 27.43
CA ALA A 17 14.41 -13.87 26.36
C ALA A 17 13.47 -14.96 26.90
N LEU A 18 12.16 -14.76 26.72
CA LEU A 18 11.16 -15.79 27.02
C LEU A 18 11.41 -17.00 26.10
N PRO A 19 11.31 -18.23 26.62
CA PRO A 19 11.47 -19.42 25.78
C PRO A 19 10.37 -19.47 24.72
N VAL A 20 10.80 -19.66 23.47
CA VAL A 20 9.89 -19.91 22.34
C VAL A 20 9.28 -21.30 22.54
N VAL A 21 8.06 -21.35 23.06
CA VAL A 21 7.28 -22.58 23.11
C VAL A 21 6.80 -22.85 21.67
N ARG A 22 7.42 -23.82 21.01
CA ARG A 22 6.89 -24.35 19.75
C ARG A 22 5.66 -25.19 20.10
N PRO A 23 4.48 -24.95 19.49
CA PRO A 23 3.36 -25.85 19.67
C PRO A 23 3.74 -27.22 19.09
N GLU A 24 3.58 -28.27 19.89
CA GLU A 24 3.66 -29.65 19.39
C GLU A 24 2.51 -29.85 18.36
N PRO A 25 2.74 -30.65 17.29
CA PRO A 25 1.67 -30.98 16.37
C PRO A 25 0.56 -31.70 17.15
N ALA A 26 -0.67 -31.16 17.09
CA ALA A 26 -1.83 -31.76 17.70
C ALA A 26 -1.98 -33.20 17.17
N ALA A 27 -2.02 -34.19 18.07
CA ALA A 27 -2.33 -35.57 17.73
C ALA A 27 -3.70 -35.61 17.09
N ALA A 28 -3.80 -36.23 15.90
CA ALA A 28 -5.04 -36.43 15.19
C ALA A 28 -6.01 -37.26 16.07
N SER A 29 -7.01 -36.61 16.67
CA SER A 29 -8.16 -37.27 17.25
C SER A 29 -9.07 -37.67 16.10
N GLY A 30 -9.10 -38.95 15.79
CA GLY A 30 -9.99 -39.53 14.79
C GLY A 30 -11.44 -39.47 15.27
N ASP A 31 -12.15 -38.41 14.98
CA ASP A 31 -13.61 -38.34 15.09
C ASP A 31 -14.21 -38.52 13.68
N PRO A 32 -14.92 -39.61 13.38
CA PRO A 32 -15.38 -39.94 12.02
C PRO A 32 -16.54 -39.06 11.51
N LEU A 33 -16.94 -38.01 12.23
CA LEU A 33 -18.04 -37.12 11.84
C LEU A 33 -17.61 -35.86 11.07
N TYR A 34 -16.32 -35.66 10.81
CA TYR A 34 -15.77 -34.56 9.98
C TYR A 34 -14.90 -35.12 8.84
N GLU A 35 -15.44 -36.04 8.03
CA GLU A 35 -14.97 -36.17 6.64
C GLU A 35 -15.52 -34.97 5.84
N GLY A 36 -15.09 -33.78 6.21
CA GLY A 36 -15.36 -32.53 5.50
C GLY A 36 -14.46 -32.48 4.28
N VAL A 37 -15.06 -32.33 3.12
CA VAL A 37 -14.44 -31.85 1.89
C VAL A 37 -13.34 -30.87 2.23
N THR A 38 -12.10 -31.25 2.03
CA THR A 38 -10.94 -30.32 2.09
C THR A 38 -11.12 -29.33 0.93
N ALA A 39 -11.87 -28.26 1.18
CA ALA A 39 -11.93 -27.15 0.25
C ALA A 39 -10.47 -26.70 0.01
N MET A 40 -10.03 -26.67 -1.24
CA MET A 40 -8.68 -26.17 -1.55
C MET A 40 -8.53 -24.76 -0.99
N ALA A 41 -7.45 -24.53 -0.23
CA ALA A 41 -7.17 -23.24 0.38
C ALA A 41 -7.25 -22.11 -0.66
N ARG A 42 -8.00 -21.05 -0.35
CA ARG A 42 -8.20 -19.90 -1.22
C ARG A 42 -6.94 -19.02 -1.22
N THR A 43 -6.01 -19.36 -2.11
CA THR A 43 -4.73 -18.64 -2.25
C THR A 43 -4.74 -17.72 -3.45
N VAL A 44 -4.32 -16.46 -3.25
CA VAL A 44 -4.19 -15.44 -4.28
C VAL A 44 -2.74 -14.99 -4.39
N ARG A 45 -2.17 -15.11 -5.61
CA ARG A 45 -0.82 -14.62 -5.89
C ARG A 45 -0.84 -13.13 -6.17
N CYS A 46 -0.28 -12.34 -5.27
CA CYS A 46 -0.21 -10.90 -5.35
C CYS A 46 1.19 -10.41 -5.72
N GLY A 47 1.25 -9.23 -6.38
CA GLY A 47 2.50 -8.59 -6.78
C GLY A 47 2.53 -7.10 -6.44
N LEU A 48 3.73 -6.58 -6.17
CA LEU A 48 4.01 -5.17 -5.98
C LEU A 48 5.12 -4.77 -6.95
N ILE A 49 4.99 -3.59 -7.59
CA ILE A 49 6.05 -3.01 -8.39
C ILE A 49 6.69 -1.86 -7.63
N GLN A 50 7.95 -2.06 -7.23
CA GLN A 50 8.87 -1.06 -6.75
C GLN A 50 9.76 -0.61 -7.89
N ALA A 51 9.81 0.70 -8.19
CA ALA A 51 10.62 1.19 -9.29
C ALA A 51 11.25 2.56 -8.99
N SER A 52 12.48 2.75 -9.49
CA SER A 52 13.14 4.05 -9.56
C SER A 52 12.60 4.88 -10.71
N ASN A 53 12.73 6.19 -10.60
CA ASN A 53 12.42 7.09 -11.70
C ASN A 53 13.39 6.91 -12.87
N VAL A 54 12.96 7.20 -14.11
CA VAL A 54 13.77 7.03 -15.33
C VAL A 54 14.38 8.34 -15.80
N LEU A 55 13.59 9.40 -15.86
CA LEU A 55 14.02 10.72 -16.32
C LEU A 55 13.82 11.76 -15.23
N GLY A 56 14.75 12.69 -15.10
CA GLY A 56 14.66 13.78 -14.14
C GLY A 56 13.60 14.84 -14.55
N PRO A 57 13.28 15.75 -13.63
CA PRO A 57 12.23 16.76 -13.81
C PRO A 57 12.55 17.81 -14.90
N GLU A 58 13.79 17.87 -15.38
CA GLU A 58 14.23 18.74 -16.47
C GLU A 58 13.78 18.24 -17.86
N ALA A 59 13.43 16.96 -17.98
CA ALA A 59 12.90 16.41 -19.21
C ALA A 59 11.47 16.89 -19.48
N GLY A 60 11.07 16.89 -20.74
CA GLY A 60 9.69 17.23 -21.11
C GLY A 60 8.67 16.26 -20.52
N LEU A 61 7.54 16.77 -19.99
CA LEU A 61 6.52 15.97 -19.31
C LEU A 61 6.04 14.73 -20.10
N PRO A 62 5.81 14.81 -21.43
CA PRO A 62 5.44 13.64 -22.21
C PRO A 62 6.53 12.56 -22.23
N ALA A 63 7.81 12.96 -22.28
CA ALA A 63 8.94 12.04 -22.28
C ALA A 63 9.08 11.35 -20.91
N ILE A 64 8.95 12.09 -19.82
CA ILE A 64 8.95 11.57 -18.43
C ILE A 64 7.87 10.50 -18.29
N LYS A 65 6.62 10.86 -18.63
CA LYS A 65 5.47 9.97 -18.51
C LYS A 65 5.64 8.71 -19.35
N LYS A 66 6.07 8.87 -20.61
CA LYS A 66 6.31 7.73 -21.50
C LYS A 66 7.38 6.80 -20.96
N ALA A 67 8.52 7.32 -20.50
CA ALA A 67 9.64 6.52 -20.00
C ALA A 67 9.23 5.66 -18.78
N MET A 68 8.46 6.24 -17.84
CA MET A 68 7.98 5.53 -16.66
C MET A 68 6.91 4.51 -17.03
N ILE A 69 5.99 4.83 -17.93
CA ILE A 69 4.98 3.87 -18.42
C ILE A 69 5.66 2.69 -19.11
N ASP A 70 6.61 2.94 -20.01
CA ASP A 70 7.36 1.87 -20.72
C ASP A 70 8.10 0.97 -19.73
N LYS A 71 8.70 1.54 -18.69
CA LYS A 71 9.34 0.78 -17.61
C LYS A 71 8.33 -0.11 -16.88
N HIS A 72 7.19 0.47 -16.47
CA HIS A 72 6.16 -0.28 -15.74
C HIS A 72 5.51 -1.36 -16.59
N VAL A 73 5.32 -1.15 -17.91
CA VAL A 73 4.84 -2.20 -18.82
C VAL A 73 5.78 -3.42 -18.79
N ARG A 74 7.11 -3.20 -18.81
CA ARG A 74 8.07 -4.31 -18.70
C ARG A 74 7.98 -5.03 -17.35
N LEU A 75 7.79 -4.30 -16.26
CA LEU A 75 7.63 -4.88 -14.90
C LEU A 75 6.29 -5.60 -14.75
N ILE A 76 5.21 -5.08 -15.36
CA ILE A 76 3.91 -5.77 -15.45
C ILE A 76 4.02 -7.08 -16.22
N ASP A 77 4.73 -7.10 -17.37
CA ASP A 77 5.00 -8.34 -18.10
C ASP A 77 5.85 -9.33 -17.27
N GLN A 78 6.75 -8.85 -16.38
CA GLN A 78 7.48 -9.72 -15.45
C GLN A 78 6.56 -10.29 -14.38
N ALA A 79 5.65 -9.49 -13.79
CA ALA A 79 4.64 -9.95 -12.84
C ALA A 79 3.73 -11.01 -13.46
N ALA A 80 3.31 -10.81 -14.72
CA ALA A 80 2.49 -11.76 -15.44
C ALA A 80 3.21 -13.11 -15.65
N ARG A 81 4.52 -13.10 -16.01
CA ARG A 81 5.32 -14.34 -16.09
C ARG A 81 5.43 -15.08 -14.75
N LYS A 82 5.36 -14.35 -13.64
CA LYS A 82 5.30 -14.92 -12.28
C LYS A 82 3.89 -15.34 -11.87
N LYS A 83 2.91 -15.27 -12.79
CA LYS A 83 1.50 -15.63 -12.57
C LYS A 83 0.81 -14.82 -11.47
N VAL A 84 1.16 -13.54 -11.34
CA VAL A 84 0.50 -12.62 -10.42
C VAL A 84 -0.96 -12.43 -10.84
N GLN A 85 -1.88 -12.50 -9.89
CA GLN A 85 -3.32 -12.35 -10.07
C GLN A 85 -3.81 -10.95 -9.70
N ILE A 86 -3.22 -10.33 -8.66
CA ILE A 86 -3.49 -8.96 -8.28
C ILE A 86 -2.17 -8.20 -8.18
N LEU A 87 -2.04 -7.08 -8.88
CA LEU A 87 -0.84 -6.25 -8.93
C LEU A 87 -1.12 -4.84 -8.45
N CYS A 88 -0.26 -4.29 -7.59
CA CYS A 88 -0.29 -2.88 -7.23
C CYS A 88 0.99 -2.17 -7.69
N LEU A 89 0.82 -0.98 -8.30
CA LEU A 89 1.90 -0.08 -8.68
C LEU A 89 2.19 0.92 -7.55
N GLN A 90 3.36 1.56 -7.58
CA GLN A 90 3.73 2.61 -6.61
C GLN A 90 2.90 3.88 -6.79
N GLU A 91 2.85 4.72 -5.76
CA GLU A 91 2.16 6.03 -5.79
C GLU A 91 2.67 6.91 -6.94
N LEU A 92 1.74 7.53 -7.71
CA LEU A 92 2.06 8.43 -8.83
C LEU A 92 3.11 7.84 -9.80
N PHE A 93 2.93 6.58 -10.21
CA PHE A 93 3.96 5.73 -10.80
C PHE A 93 4.55 6.25 -12.11
N TYR A 94 3.87 7.12 -12.84
CA TYR A 94 4.28 7.52 -14.20
C TYR A 94 5.16 8.79 -14.27
N GLY A 95 5.73 9.19 -13.14
CA GLY A 95 6.67 10.33 -13.09
C GLY A 95 7.51 10.35 -11.82
N PRO A 96 8.41 11.32 -11.69
CA PRO A 96 9.10 11.57 -10.44
C PRO A 96 8.11 12.03 -9.36
N TYR A 97 8.55 12.05 -8.12
CA TYR A 97 7.76 12.60 -7.01
C TYR A 97 7.77 14.14 -7.05
N PHE A 98 7.05 14.69 -8.00
CA PHE A 98 7.02 16.14 -8.30
C PHE A 98 6.54 17.02 -7.13
N CYS A 99 5.90 16.42 -6.13
CA CYS A 99 5.49 17.14 -4.91
C CYS A 99 6.69 17.65 -4.08
N ALA A 100 7.92 17.31 -4.48
CA ALA A 100 9.15 17.87 -3.93
C ALA A 100 9.33 19.38 -4.23
N GLU A 101 8.60 19.91 -5.20
CA GLU A 101 8.54 21.34 -5.53
C GLU A 101 7.09 21.81 -5.67
N GLN A 102 6.86 23.14 -5.80
CA GLN A 102 5.52 23.71 -5.97
C GLN A 102 5.45 24.44 -7.32
N GLU A 103 5.36 23.66 -8.42
CA GLU A 103 5.39 24.16 -9.79
C GLU A 103 4.12 23.75 -10.55
N THR A 104 3.40 24.72 -11.10
CA THR A 104 2.13 24.47 -11.82
C THR A 104 2.29 23.67 -13.10
N ARG A 105 3.52 23.57 -13.65
CA ARG A 105 3.79 22.73 -14.83
C ARG A 105 3.35 21.29 -14.62
N TRP A 106 3.40 20.76 -13.38
CA TRP A 106 3.01 19.38 -13.07
C TRP A 106 1.51 19.12 -13.19
N TYR A 107 0.66 20.16 -13.21
CA TYR A 107 -0.76 20.01 -13.51
C TYR A 107 -1.01 19.40 -14.90
N HIS A 108 -0.08 19.54 -15.84
CA HIS A 108 -0.16 18.93 -17.16
C HIS A 108 0.17 17.42 -17.18
N MET A 109 0.52 16.83 -16.02
CA MET A 109 0.67 15.38 -15.88
C MET A 109 -0.64 14.67 -15.53
N THR A 110 -1.70 15.41 -15.23
CA THR A 110 -2.99 14.85 -14.84
C THR A 110 -3.69 14.10 -15.95
N GLU A 111 -4.58 13.20 -15.58
CA GLU A 111 -5.48 12.48 -16.48
C GLU A 111 -6.87 12.36 -15.87
N ARG A 112 -7.88 12.26 -16.73
CA ARG A 112 -9.22 11.84 -16.33
C ARG A 112 -9.23 10.37 -15.91
N VAL A 113 -10.02 10.02 -14.91
CA VAL A 113 -10.21 8.64 -14.45
C VAL A 113 -11.70 8.30 -14.52
N PRO A 114 -12.10 7.29 -15.32
CA PRO A 114 -11.28 6.23 -15.92
C PRO A 114 -10.75 6.50 -17.34
N ASP A 115 -11.18 7.55 -18.01
CA ASP A 115 -11.07 7.71 -19.48
C ASP A 115 -9.69 8.16 -19.98
N GLY A 116 -8.76 8.40 -19.06
CA GLY A 116 -7.39 8.82 -19.40
C GLY A 116 -6.57 7.72 -20.09
N PRO A 117 -5.53 8.12 -20.87
CA PRO A 117 -4.74 7.19 -21.67
C PRO A 117 -4.01 6.15 -20.83
N THR A 118 -3.55 6.50 -19.62
CA THR A 118 -2.88 5.56 -18.72
C THR A 118 -3.84 4.48 -18.23
N ILE A 119 -5.02 4.84 -17.73
CA ILE A 119 -6.02 3.86 -17.25
C ILE A 119 -6.49 2.98 -18.41
N THR A 120 -6.74 3.56 -19.59
CA THR A 120 -7.08 2.79 -20.79
C THR A 120 -6.00 1.77 -21.16
N LEU A 121 -4.72 2.14 -21.06
CA LEU A 121 -3.62 1.20 -21.27
C LEU A 121 -3.62 0.08 -20.22
N MET A 122 -3.79 0.43 -18.94
CA MET A 122 -3.78 -0.55 -17.85
C MET A 122 -4.97 -1.52 -17.93
N GLN A 123 -6.15 -1.07 -18.37
CA GLN A 123 -7.29 -1.94 -18.65
C GLN A 123 -6.97 -2.98 -19.74
N ARG A 124 -6.25 -2.59 -20.80
CA ARG A 124 -5.80 -3.53 -21.84
C ARG A 124 -4.78 -4.54 -21.29
N LEU A 125 -3.84 -4.09 -20.44
CA LEU A 125 -2.85 -4.96 -19.81
C LEU A 125 -3.48 -5.91 -18.79
N ALA A 126 -4.43 -5.44 -17.98
CA ALA A 126 -5.21 -6.26 -17.06
C ALA A 126 -5.89 -7.41 -17.80
N ARG A 127 -6.60 -7.09 -18.89
CA ARG A 127 -7.27 -8.10 -19.75
C ARG A 127 -6.27 -9.06 -20.42
N LYS A 128 -5.18 -8.52 -20.98
CA LYS A 128 -4.12 -9.32 -21.63
C LYS A 128 -3.53 -10.36 -20.69
N HIS A 129 -3.27 -9.96 -19.44
CA HIS A 129 -2.60 -10.80 -18.46
C HIS A 129 -3.53 -11.51 -17.48
N LYS A 130 -4.84 -11.28 -17.58
CA LYS A 130 -5.87 -11.78 -16.62
C LYS A 130 -5.49 -11.42 -15.18
N MET A 131 -5.11 -10.18 -14.96
CA MET A 131 -4.55 -9.69 -13.71
C MET A 131 -5.32 -8.45 -13.25
N ALA A 132 -5.88 -8.48 -12.03
CA ALA A 132 -6.44 -7.29 -11.42
C ALA A 132 -5.32 -6.29 -11.09
N MET A 133 -5.60 -5.00 -11.22
CA MET A 133 -4.57 -3.97 -11.05
C MET A 133 -5.05 -2.81 -10.18
N VAL A 134 -4.20 -2.38 -9.24
CA VAL A 134 -4.31 -1.12 -8.51
C VAL A 134 -3.33 -0.12 -9.14
N VAL A 135 -3.86 0.95 -9.71
CA VAL A 135 -3.11 1.87 -10.57
C VAL A 135 -3.17 3.30 -10.01
N PRO A 136 -2.15 3.73 -9.24
CA PRO A 136 -2.08 5.08 -8.69
C PRO A 136 -1.72 6.11 -9.77
N VAL A 137 -2.53 7.17 -9.90
CA VAL A 137 -2.38 8.22 -10.92
C VAL A 137 -2.67 9.61 -10.34
N TYR A 138 -2.26 10.65 -11.05
CA TYR A 138 -2.63 12.04 -10.80
C TYR A 138 -3.91 12.35 -11.57
N GLU A 139 -5.03 12.43 -10.85
CA GLU A 139 -6.35 12.61 -11.43
C GLU A 139 -6.71 14.08 -11.60
N GLU A 140 -7.27 14.42 -12.76
CA GLU A 140 -8.06 15.64 -12.99
C GLU A 140 -9.54 15.29 -12.99
N GLU A 141 -10.32 15.81 -12.03
CA GLU A 141 -11.77 15.72 -12.06
C GLU A 141 -12.36 16.82 -12.97
N GLN A 142 -11.83 18.01 -12.81
CA GLN A 142 -12.05 19.18 -13.69
C GLN A 142 -10.81 20.07 -13.61
N ALA A 143 -10.70 21.02 -14.54
CA ALA A 143 -9.59 21.98 -14.54
C ALA A 143 -9.48 22.72 -13.19
N GLY A 144 -8.31 22.62 -12.55
CA GLY A 144 -8.05 23.20 -11.23
C GLY A 144 -8.50 22.33 -10.04
N LEU A 145 -9.02 21.13 -10.27
CA LEU A 145 -9.43 20.19 -9.21
C LEU A 145 -8.80 18.83 -9.42
N TYR A 146 -7.78 18.54 -8.60
CA TYR A 146 -6.91 17.39 -8.77
C TYR A 146 -6.86 16.51 -7.52
N TYR A 147 -6.62 15.20 -7.74
CA TYR A 147 -6.51 14.21 -6.67
C TYR A 147 -5.34 13.24 -6.90
N ASN A 148 -4.77 12.78 -5.81
CA ASN A 148 -3.93 11.59 -5.79
C ASN A 148 -4.86 10.37 -5.71
N THR A 149 -4.93 9.58 -6.78
CA THR A 149 -5.99 8.60 -7.00
C THR A 149 -5.41 7.24 -7.37
N ALA A 150 -6.01 6.17 -6.86
CA ALA A 150 -5.75 4.82 -7.31
C ALA A 150 -7.00 4.22 -7.97
N ALA A 151 -6.89 3.91 -9.25
CA ALA A 151 -7.92 3.18 -9.99
C ALA A 151 -7.79 1.68 -9.76
N VAL A 152 -8.91 0.96 -9.63
CA VAL A 152 -8.93 -0.50 -9.51
C VAL A 152 -9.58 -1.10 -10.75
N ILE A 153 -8.88 -2.05 -11.36
CA ILE A 153 -9.23 -2.68 -12.64
C ILE A 153 -9.29 -4.20 -12.44
N ASP A 154 -10.33 -4.83 -12.92
CA ASP A 154 -10.54 -6.28 -12.84
C ASP A 154 -9.74 -7.03 -13.94
N PRO A 155 -9.50 -8.36 -13.83
CA PRO A 155 -8.75 -9.14 -14.81
C PRO A 155 -9.33 -9.16 -16.23
N ASP A 156 -10.61 -8.84 -16.39
CA ASP A 156 -11.27 -8.68 -17.70
C ASP A 156 -11.06 -7.29 -18.31
N GLY A 157 -10.36 -6.39 -17.59
CA GLY A 157 -10.11 -5.01 -17.96
C GLY A 157 -11.23 -4.04 -17.57
N ARG A 158 -12.27 -4.49 -16.86
CA ARG A 158 -13.34 -3.63 -16.35
C ARG A 158 -12.82 -2.72 -15.25
N TYR A 159 -13.10 -1.43 -15.35
CA TYR A 159 -12.87 -0.48 -14.26
C TYR A 159 -13.89 -0.71 -13.14
N LEU A 160 -13.41 -0.98 -11.91
CA LEU A 160 -14.24 -1.25 -10.75
C LEU A 160 -14.55 0.01 -9.94
N GLY A 161 -13.72 1.04 -10.06
CA GLY A 161 -13.81 2.26 -9.29
C GLY A 161 -12.46 2.81 -8.90
N LYS A 162 -12.44 3.82 -8.02
CA LYS A 162 -11.23 4.49 -7.57
C LYS A 162 -11.30 4.86 -6.09
N TYR A 163 -10.12 4.93 -5.48
CA TYR A 163 -9.89 5.56 -4.19
C TYR A 163 -9.13 6.88 -4.40
N ARG A 164 -9.50 7.93 -3.70
CA ARG A 164 -8.79 9.21 -3.63
C ARG A 164 -8.13 9.36 -2.26
N LYS A 165 -6.83 9.61 -2.22
CA LYS A 165 -6.05 9.79 -0.99
C LYS A 165 -6.75 10.78 -0.05
N THR A 166 -7.13 10.30 1.13
CA THR A 166 -7.93 11.07 2.09
C THR A 166 -7.07 12.10 2.81
N HIS A 167 -5.89 11.71 3.28
CA HIS A 167 -5.00 12.55 4.07
C HIS A 167 -3.83 13.03 3.20
N ILE A 168 -3.74 14.35 3.04
CA ILE A 168 -2.75 14.98 2.16
C ILE A 168 -1.66 15.61 3.02
N PRO A 169 -0.40 15.14 2.95
CA PRO A 169 0.70 15.71 3.71
C PRO A 169 1.10 17.10 3.20
N HIS A 170 1.69 17.89 4.09
CA HIS A 170 2.37 19.12 3.76
C HIS A 170 3.48 19.36 4.77
N CYS A 171 4.65 18.80 4.54
CA CYS A 171 5.76 18.83 5.50
C CYS A 171 7.13 18.80 4.82
N ASN A 172 8.12 19.30 5.56
CA ASN A 172 9.53 19.18 5.19
C ASN A 172 9.95 17.70 5.07
N PRO A 173 10.95 17.38 4.25
CA PRO A 173 11.80 18.28 3.45
C PRO A 173 11.28 18.62 2.04
N GLY A 174 10.11 18.11 1.62
CA GLY A 174 9.58 18.30 0.27
C GLY A 174 8.35 17.45 -0.01
N PHE A 175 7.41 17.39 0.94
CA PHE A 175 6.12 16.70 0.76
C PHE A 175 5.00 17.74 0.65
N TRP A 176 5.05 18.56 -0.44
CA TRP A 176 4.15 19.69 -0.66
C TRP A 176 2.87 19.29 -1.37
N GLU A 177 2.29 18.14 -1.02
CA GLU A 177 1.14 17.57 -1.72
C GLU A 177 -0.12 18.44 -1.67
N LYS A 178 -0.31 19.26 -0.61
CA LYS A 178 -1.46 20.20 -0.54
C LYS A 178 -1.43 21.29 -1.62
N PHE A 179 -0.30 21.52 -2.29
CA PHE A 179 -0.23 22.39 -3.46
C PHE A 179 -0.93 21.79 -4.68
N TYR A 180 -0.95 20.45 -4.76
CA TYR A 180 -1.43 19.70 -5.93
C TYR A 180 -2.79 19.07 -5.71
N PHE A 181 -3.06 18.52 -4.53
CA PHE A 181 -4.18 17.62 -4.31
C PHE A 181 -5.19 18.15 -3.32
N ARG A 182 -6.45 18.02 -3.68
CA ARG A 182 -7.55 18.11 -2.73
C ARG A 182 -7.63 16.80 -1.93
N PRO A 183 -7.99 16.84 -0.63
CA PRO A 183 -8.33 15.65 0.14
C PRO A 183 -9.41 14.81 -0.54
N GLY A 184 -9.27 13.48 -0.48
CA GLY A 184 -10.21 12.54 -1.06
C GLY A 184 -11.61 12.67 -0.46
N ASN A 185 -12.62 12.42 -1.29
CA ASN A 185 -14.04 12.61 -0.96
C ASN A 185 -14.89 11.37 -1.26
N LEU A 186 -14.28 10.20 -1.43
CA LEU A 186 -14.96 8.94 -1.76
C LEU A 186 -15.06 7.97 -0.57
N GLY A 187 -14.60 8.38 0.63
CA GLY A 187 -14.49 7.50 1.78
C GLY A 187 -13.46 6.39 1.53
N TYR A 188 -13.72 5.20 2.08
CA TYR A 188 -12.83 4.05 2.05
C TYR A 188 -13.50 2.86 1.32
N PRO A 189 -13.65 2.94 -0.02
CA PRO A 189 -14.28 1.87 -0.79
C PRO A 189 -13.41 0.60 -0.78
N VAL A 190 -14.10 -0.55 -0.82
CA VAL A 190 -13.50 -1.86 -1.06
C VAL A 190 -14.03 -2.38 -2.38
N PHE A 191 -13.16 -2.92 -3.20
CA PHE A 191 -13.45 -3.34 -4.57
C PHE A 191 -13.47 -4.86 -4.65
N ASP A 192 -14.60 -5.42 -5.10
CA ASP A 192 -14.73 -6.85 -5.37
C ASP A 192 -14.05 -7.18 -6.70
N THR A 193 -12.83 -7.68 -6.64
CA THR A 193 -12.12 -8.21 -7.82
C THR A 193 -12.47 -9.69 -8.00
N ALA A 194 -12.18 -10.24 -9.18
CA ALA A 194 -12.38 -11.68 -9.43
C ALA A 194 -11.56 -12.59 -8.49
N TYR A 195 -10.60 -12.07 -7.73
CA TYR A 195 -9.69 -12.85 -6.88
C TYR A 195 -9.85 -12.58 -5.39
N ALA A 196 -10.07 -11.34 -4.99
CA ALA A 196 -10.19 -10.92 -3.59
C ALA A 196 -10.85 -9.55 -3.46
N LYS A 197 -11.29 -9.21 -2.23
CA LYS A 197 -11.77 -7.88 -1.85
C LYS A 197 -10.58 -6.98 -1.53
N VAL A 198 -10.39 -5.95 -2.34
CA VAL A 198 -9.22 -5.06 -2.30
C VAL A 198 -9.59 -3.70 -1.75
N GLY A 199 -8.89 -3.27 -0.70
CA GLY A 199 -8.86 -1.89 -0.22
C GLY A 199 -7.59 -1.17 -0.69
N VAL A 200 -7.67 0.16 -0.78
CA VAL A 200 -6.50 1.01 -1.09
C VAL A 200 -6.38 2.11 -0.05
N TYR A 201 -5.16 2.36 0.40
CA TYR A 201 -4.82 3.31 1.44
C TYR A 201 -3.49 3.96 1.09
N ILE A 202 -3.50 5.20 0.53
CA ILE A 202 -2.33 5.76 -0.15
C ILE A 202 -1.37 6.46 0.82
N CYS A 203 -0.13 5.98 0.90
CA CYS A 203 1.04 6.64 1.49
C CYS A 203 0.77 7.19 2.91
N TYR A 204 0.62 8.51 3.04
CA TYR A 204 0.38 9.23 4.30
C TYR A 204 -0.87 8.75 5.05
N ASP A 205 -1.85 8.19 4.36
CA ASP A 205 -3.04 7.61 4.98
C ASP A 205 -2.68 6.57 6.07
N ARG A 206 -1.56 5.84 5.91
CA ARG A 206 -1.12 4.79 6.86
C ARG A 206 -0.94 5.28 8.30
N HIS A 207 -0.72 6.60 8.50
CA HIS A 207 -0.57 7.19 9.83
C HIS A 207 -1.90 7.32 10.58
N PHE A 208 -3.04 7.06 9.91
CA PHE A 208 -4.39 7.24 10.44
C PHE A 208 -5.10 5.87 10.57
N PRO A 209 -5.14 5.28 11.76
CA PRO A 209 -5.73 3.94 11.95
C PRO A 209 -7.24 3.87 11.66
N GLU A 210 -7.93 5.01 11.66
CA GLU A 210 -9.37 5.11 11.40
C GLU A 210 -9.74 4.62 10.00
N GLY A 211 -8.99 5.03 8.97
CA GLY A 211 -9.22 4.60 7.60
C GLY A 211 -8.86 3.13 7.38
N ALA A 212 -7.79 2.66 8.01
CA ALA A 212 -7.42 1.25 8.01
C ALA A 212 -8.54 0.38 8.61
N ARG A 213 -9.15 0.84 9.71
CA ARG A 213 -10.32 0.19 10.35
C ARG A 213 -11.55 0.25 9.46
N ALA A 214 -11.81 1.37 8.80
CA ALA A 214 -12.94 1.52 7.88
C ALA A 214 -12.85 0.52 6.72
N LEU A 215 -11.68 0.37 6.09
CA LEU A 215 -11.44 -0.63 5.05
C LEU A 215 -11.73 -2.07 5.56
N GLY A 216 -11.27 -2.39 6.77
CA GLY A 216 -11.54 -3.69 7.37
C GLY A 216 -13.04 -3.92 7.64
N LEU A 217 -13.77 -2.90 8.10
CA LEU A 217 -15.22 -2.97 8.32
C LEU A 217 -16.01 -3.11 7.00
N HIS A 218 -15.50 -2.56 5.91
CA HIS A 218 -16.05 -2.76 4.58
C HIS A 218 -15.66 -4.10 3.95
N GLY A 219 -14.93 -4.95 4.70
CA GLY A 219 -14.63 -6.31 4.31
C GLY A 219 -13.39 -6.50 3.45
N ALA A 220 -12.45 -5.55 3.46
CA ALA A 220 -11.18 -5.73 2.77
C ALA A 220 -10.46 -7.01 3.26
N GLU A 221 -9.96 -7.78 2.30
CA GLU A 221 -9.12 -8.96 2.53
C GLU A 221 -7.65 -8.62 2.33
N ILE A 222 -7.38 -7.73 1.37
CA ILE A 222 -6.05 -7.23 1.05
C ILE A 222 -6.13 -5.71 0.95
N VAL A 223 -5.28 -5.01 1.70
CA VAL A 223 -5.13 -3.55 1.62
C VAL A 223 -3.78 -3.21 1.01
N PHE A 224 -3.78 -2.45 -0.09
CA PHE A 224 -2.56 -1.95 -0.71
C PHE A 224 -2.29 -0.52 -0.25
N ASN A 225 -1.02 -0.25 0.12
CA ASN A 225 -0.54 1.08 0.47
C ASN A 225 0.56 1.54 -0.52
N PRO A 226 0.18 2.01 -1.72
CA PRO A 226 1.15 2.64 -2.62
C PRO A 226 1.68 3.94 -2.01
N SER A 227 3.01 4.10 -2.01
CA SER A 227 3.70 5.16 -1.28
C SER A 227 4.88 5.76 -2.06
N ALA A 228 5.28 6.96 -1.61
CA ALA A 228 6.51 7.63 -1.94
C ALA A 228 7.09 8.22 -0.64
N THR A 229 7.93 7.45 0.05
CA THR A 229 8.46 7.81 1.37
C THR A 229 9.98 7.64 1.43
N VAL A 230 10.67 8.58 2.10
CA VAL A 230 12.12 8.70 2.11
C VAL A 230 12.73 8.31 3.45
N ALA A 231 13.99 7.90 3.40
CA ALA A 231 14.80 7.59 4.59
C ALA A 231 14.92 8.80 5.52
N GLY A 232 15.07 8.51 6.81
CA GLY A 232 15.29 9.52 7.87
C GLY A 232 14.02 10.21 8.37
N LEU A 233 12.93 10.27 7.60
CA LEU A 233 11.68 10.92 8.03
C LEU A 233 10.74 9.93 8.70
N SER A 234 10.28 8.92 7.97
CA SER A 234 9.26 7.98 8.43
C SER A 234 9.63 6.52 8.22
N GLU A 235 10.90 6.21 7.94
CA GLU A 235 11.36 4.86 7.66
C GLU A 235 11.08 3.89 8.82
N TYR A 236 11.25 4.36 10.08
CA TYR A 236 10.97 3.54 11.26
C TYR A 236 9.49 3.15 11.38
N LEU A 237 8.57 3.96 10.81
CA LEU A 237 7.13 3.69 10.82
C LEU A 237 6.73 2.65 9.75
N TRP A 238 7.56 2.46 8.71
CA TRP A 238 7.23 1.65 7.54
C TRP A 238 6.86 0.21 7.89
N LYS A 239 7.65 -0.42 8.77
CA LYS A 239 7.42 -1.78 9.26
C LYS A 239 6.73 -1.83 10.64
N LEU A 240 6.25 -0.70 11.15
CA LEU A 240 5.51 -0.63 12.41
C LEU A 240 4.01 -0.48 12.16
N GLU A 241 3.61 0.55 11.43
CA GLU A 241 2.20 0.94 11.29
C GLU A 241 1.41 -0.06 10.45
N GLN A 242 1.92 -0.48 9.31
CA GLN A 242 1.18 -1.33 8.38
C GLN A 242 1.01 -2.76 8.89
N PRO A 243 2.02 -3.43 9.50
CA PRO A 243 1.81 -4.66 10.23
C PRO A 243 0.82 -4.52 11.41
N ALA A 244 0.85 -3.38 12.12
CA ALA A 244 -0.14 -3.11 13.17
C ALA A 244 -1.57 -3.02 12.60
N HIS A 245 -1.75 -2.40 11.42
CA HIS A 245 -3.04 -2.39 10.72
C HIS A 245 -3.47 -3.78 10.28
N ALA A 246 -2.54 -4.59 9.76
CA ALA A 246 -2.82 -5.98 9.38
C ALA A 246 -3.34 -6.79 10.57
N VAL A 247 -2.66 -6.71 11.70
CA VAL A 247 -3.06 -7.40 12.96
C VAL A 247 -4.40 -6.89 13.48
N ALA A 248 -4.53 -5.56 13.61
CA ALA A 248 -5.73 -4.95 14.20
C ALA A 248 -7.01 -5.23 13.39
N ASN A 249 -6.87 -5.50 12.08
CA ASN A 249 -8.00 -5.71 11.19
C ASN A 249 -8.08 -7.16 10.64
N GLY A 250 -7.08 -8.00 10.90
CA GLY A 250 -7.04 -9.38 10.41
C GLY A 250 -7.16 -9.45 8.89
N TYR A 251 -6.37 -8.64 8.14
CA TYR A 251 -6.29 -8.64 6.69
C TYR A 251 -4.82 -8.63 6.23
N PHE A 252 -4.57 -8.91 4.95
CA PHE A 252 -3.23 -8.79 4.36
C PHE A 252 -2.93 -7.34 3.99
N VAL A 253 -1.65 -6.95 4.05
CA VAL A 253 -1.18 -5.65 3.57
C VAL A 253 -0.11 -5.84 2.51
N GLY A 254 -0.24 -5.11 1.40
CA GLY A 254 0.82 -4.90 0.41
C GLY A 254 1.30 -3.45 0.47
N ALA A 255 2.51 -3.24 0.97
CA ALA A 255 3.13 -1.93 1.11
C ALA A 255 4.12 -1.70 -0.04
N ILE A 256 3.91 -0.65 -0.84
CA ILE A 256 4.72 -0.37 -2.03
C ILE A 256 5.39 0.99 -1.87
N ASN A 257 6.71 1.05 -2.03
CA ASN A 257 7.46 2.29 -2.04
C ASN A 257 8.22 2.46 -3.38
N ARG A 258 8.62 3.69 -3.67
CA ARG A 258 9.62 4.02 -4.68
C ARG A 258 11.02 3.61 -4.22
N VAL A 259 11.99 3.68 -5.13
CA VAL A 259 13.40 3.41 -4.81
C VAL A 259 14.33 4.41 -5.52
N GLY A 260 15.41 4.79 -4.83
CA GLY A 260 16.47 5.63 -5.35
C GLY A 260 16.34 7.12 -5.02
N VAL A 261 17.21 7.93 -5.60
CA VAL A 261 17.26 9.38 -5.40
C VAL A 261 16.72 10.08 -6.65
N GLU A 262 15.84 11.05 -6.46
CA GLU A 262 15.26 11.84 -7.55
C GLU A 262 15.85 13.25 -7.55
N SER A 263 16.98 13.42 -8.27
CA SER A 263 17.61 14.73 -8.48
C SER A 263 16.75 15.63 -9.37
N PRO A 264 16.82 16.97 -9.22
CA PRO A 264 17.73 17.75 -8.36
C PRO A 264 17.21 17.93 -6.91
N TRP A 265 16.04 17.38 -6.59
CA TRP A 265 15.43 17.56 -5.29
C TRP A 265 16.21 16.86 -4.18
N ARG A 266 16.33 17.53 -3.03
CA ARG A 266 17.07 17.03 -1.86
C ARG A 266 16.12 16.55 -0.76
N ILE A 267 15.05 15.85 -1.16
CA ILE A 267 14.05 15.34 -0.20
C ILE A 267 14.51 14.06 0.53
N GLY A 268 15.55 13.39 0.03
CA GLY A 268 16.09 12.15 0.58
C GLY A 268 16.09 11.00 -0.42
N GLU A 269 16.45 9.82 0.06
CA GLU A 269 16.43 8.58 -0.70
C GLU A 269 15.12 7.85 -0.48
N PHE A 270 14.41 7.50 -1.53
CA PHE A 270 13.31 6.53 -1.47
C PHE A 270 13.91 5.15 -1.22
N TYR A 271 13.64 4.59 -0.05
CA TYR A 271 14.35 3.41 0.45
C TYR A 271 13.79 2.07 -0.04
N GLY A 272 12.83 2.06 -0.98
CA GLY A 272 12.26 0.81 -1.46
C GLY A 272 11.63 -0.01 -0.34
N GLN A 273 12.14 -1.23 -0.13
CA GLN A 273 11.66 -2.16 0.92
C GLN A 273 10.14 -2.37 0.88
N SER A 274 9.58 -2.48 -0.34
CA SER A 274 8.18 -2.86 -0.53
C SER A 274 7.97 -4.29 -0.04
N TYR A 275 6.84 -4.58 0.62
CA TYR A 275 6.63 -5.88 1.23
C TYR A 275 5.15 -6.30 1.28
N PHE A 276 4.93 -7.59 1.48
CA PHE A 276 3.66 -8.15 1.93
C PHE A 276 3.73 -8.55 3.40
N CYS A 277 2.63 -8.31 4.12
CA CYS A 277 2.45 -8.66 5.52
C CYS A 277 1.14 -9.44 5.68
N ASP A 278 1.18 -10.50 6.49
CA ASP A 278 0.02 -11.34 6.79
C ASP A 278 -0.87 -10.77 7.92
N PRO A 279 -2.06 -11.34 8.18
CA PRO A 279 -2.95 -10.91 9.27
C PRO A 279 -2.37 -11.07 10.69
N ARG A 280 -1.21 -11.70 10.86
CA ARG A 280 -0.47 -11.81 12.13
C ARG A 280 0.68 -10.81 12.22
N GLY A 281 0.84 -9.93 11.21
CA GLY A 281 1.89 -8.92 11.18
C GLY A 281 3.25 -9.44 10.68
N GLN A 282 3.32 -10.67 10.17
CA GLN A 282 4.56 -11.25 9.69
C GLN A 282 4.84 -10.81 8.25
N ILE A 283 6.07 -10.34 7.97
CA ILE A 283 6.50 -9.99 6.62
C ILE A 283 6.77 -11.28 5.84
N MET A 284 6.01 -11.48 4.75
CA MET A 284 6.04 -12.69 3.92
C MET A 284 7.06 -12.61 2.78
N ALA A 285 7.20 -11.44 2.20
CA ALA A 285 8.12 -11.16 1.09
C ALA A 285 8.49 -9.67 1.11
N GLU A 286 9.72 -9.35 0.78
CA GLU A 286 10.25 -7.99 0.80
C GLU A 286 11.17 -7.71 -0.40
N ALA A 287 11.08 -6.49 -0.94
CA ALA A 287 12.00 -5.99 -1.96
C ALA A 287 13.32 -5.50 -1.34
N PRO A 288 14.40 -5.50 -2.11
CA PRO A 288 15.64 -4.85 -1.68
C PRO A 288 15.46 -3.32 -1.57
N ARG A 289 16.38 -2.69 -0.81
CA ARG A 289 16.35 -1.25 -0.54
C ARG A 289 16.68 -0.39 -1.77
N ASP A 290 17.49 -0.89 -2.67
CA ASP A 290 18.32 -0.09 -3.59
C ASP A 290 18.03 -0.30 -5.09
N LYS A 291 17.02 -1.11 -5.44
CA LYS A 291 16.75 -1.44 -6.85
C LYS A 291 15.30 -1.74 -7.16
N ASP A 292 14.99 -1.67 -8.46
CA ASP A 292 13.70 -2.08 -9.00
C ASP A 292 13.39 -3.54 -8.65
N ALA A 293 12.13 -3.81 -8.32
CA ALA A 293 11.71 -5.17 -7.98
C ALA A 293 10.22 -5.41 -8.32
N VAL A 294 9.93 -6.67 -8.65
CA VAL A 294 8.58 -7.22 -8.62
C VAL A 294 8.53 -8.22 -7.45
N VAL A 295 7.98 -7.76 -6.34
CA VAL A 295 7.74 -8.58 -5.14
C VAL A 295 6.52 -9.44 -5.38
N VAL A 296 6.58 -10.73 -5.04
CA VAL A 296 5.46 -11.66 -5.18
C VAL A 296 5.27 -12.45 -3.90
N ALA A 297 4.03 -12.58 -3.47
CA ALA A 297 3.63 -13.46 -2.36
C ALA A 297 2.33 -14.20 -2.69
N ASP A 298 2.22 -15.41 -2.17
CA ASP A 298 0.98 -16.19 -2.17
C ASP A 298 0.25 -15.95 -0.86
N LEU A 299 -0.92 -15.30 -0.94
CA LEU A 299 -1.73 -14.92 0.20
C LEU A 299 -2.84 -15.96 0.39
N THR A 300 -2.75 -16.76 1.45
CA THR A 300 -3.78 -17.76 1.81
C THR A 300 -4.89 -17.05 2.57
N LEU A 301 -5.95 -16.67 1.86
CA LEU A 301 -7.01 -15.80 2.40
C LEU A 301 -7.79 -16.45 3.56
N ASP A 302 -7.78 -17.76 3.68
CA ASP A 302 -8.41 -18.51 4.79
C ASP A 302 -7.78 -18.13 6.15
N MET A 303 -6.52 -17.68 6.17
CA MET A 303 -5.86 -17.15 7.37
C MET A 303 -6.64 -15.98 8.00
N ILE A 304 -7.40 -15.22 7.20
CA ILE A 304 -8.24 -14.11 7.68
C ILE A 304 -9.31 -14.66 8.64
N GLU A 305 -9.98 -15.74 8.25
CA GLU A 305 -10.99 -16.40 9.08
C GLU A 305 -10.36 -17.04 10.32
N GLU A 306 -9.23 -17.72 10.17
CA GLU A 306 -8.48 -18.29 11.30
C GLU A 306 -8.15 -17.23 12.36
N VAL A 307 -7.56 -16.09 11.93
CA VAL A 307 -7.17 -15.01 12.86
C VAL A 307 -8.38 -14.35 13.51
N ARG A 308 -9.45 -14.10 12.73
CA ARG A 308 -10.66 -13.44 13.22
C ARG A 308 -11.51 -14.33 14.11
N SER A 309 -11.41 -15.65 13.97
CA SER A 309 -12.08 -16.61 14.88
C SER A 309 -11.42 -16.66 16.26
N VAL A 310 -10.09 -16.50 16.33
CA VAL A 310 -9.35 -16.42 17.60
C VAL A 310 -9.49 -15.03 18.24
N TRP A 311 -9.28 -13.98 17.43
CA TRP A 311 -9.32 -12.58 17.87
C TRP A 311 -10.54 -11.88 17.29
N ALA A 312 -11.64 -11.90 18.04
CA ALA A 312 -12.92 -11.33 17.59
C ALA A 312 -12.94 -9.78 17.69
N PHE A 313 -11.90 -9.11 17.22
CA PHE A 313 -11.74 -7.64 17.35
C PHE A 313 -12.91 -6.85 16.77
N TYR A 314 -13.58 -7.32 15.72
CA TYR A 314 -14.74 -6.64 15.15
C TYR A 314 -15.98 -6.77 16.02
N ARG A 315 -16.21 -7.92 16.67
CA ARG A 315 -17.31 -8.17 17.61
C ARG A 315 -17.16 -7.31 18.88
N ASP A 316 -15.90 -7.22 19.36
CA ASP A 316 -15.61 -6.63 20.67
C ASP A 316 -15.39 -5.11 20.61
N ARG A 317 -15.68 -4.47 19.47
CA ARG A 317 -15.65 -3.02 19.31
C ARG A 317 -16.71 -2.35 20.17
N ARG A 318 -16.32 -1.22 20.77
CA ARG A 318 -17.18 -0.40 21.64
C ARG A 318 -17.50 0.94 20.95
N GLN A 319 -18.31 0.89 19.86
CA GLN A 319 -18.67 2.07 19.07
C GLN A 319 -19.32 3.17 19.92
N ASP A 320 -19.99 2.80 21.00
CA ASP A 320 -20.58 3.69 21.99
C ASP A 320 -19.56 4.59 22.72
N THR A 321 -18.26 4.25 22.64
CA THR A 321 -17.17 5.02 23.28
C THR A 321 -16.33 5.81 22.27
N TYR A 322 -16.62 5.72 20.98
CA TYR A 322 -15.77 6.32 19.92
C TYR A 322 -16.23 7.70 19.45
N GLY A 323 -17.19 8.33 20.15
CA GLY A 323 -17.65 9.70 19.85
C GLY A 323 -16.52 10.68 19.60
N PRO A 324 -15.48 10.78 20.49
CA PRO A 324 -14.36 11.70 20.33
C PRO A 324 -13.54 11.53 19.04
N LEU A 325 -13.65 10.37 18.34
CA LEU A 325 -12.96 10.17 17.06
C LEU A 325 -13.63 10.88 15.88
N VAL A 326 -14.88 11.32 16.03
CA VAL A 326 -15.68 11.95 14.96
C VAL A 326 -16.21 13.33 15.36
N GLU A 327 -15.97 13.75 16.58
CA GLU A 327 -16.26 15.10 17.07
C GLU A 327 -15.07 16.01 16.70
N PRO A 328 -15.32 17.25 16.22
CA PRO A 328 -14.26 18.20 15.86
C PRO A 328 -13.47 18.71 17.08
#